data_0f053bc4d2e0000640920d66182bf630
#
_entry.id   0f053bc4d2e0000640920d66182bf630
#
_cell.length_a   1.000
_cell.length_b   1.000
_cell.length_c   1.000
_cell.angle_alpha   90.00
_cell.angle_beta   90.00
_cell.angle_gamma   90.00
#
_symmetry.space_group_name_H-M   'P 1'
#
loop_
_entity.id
_entity.type
_entity.pdbx_description
1 polymer ?
#
loop_
_entity_poly.entity_id
_entity_poly.type
_entity_poly.pdbx_seq_one_letter_code
_entity_poly.pdbx_strand_id
1 'polypeptide(L)'
;QTGLPPAYLKGTDRHELTQALTGHHKFTLRFGDRTQSFDFTLEEKDIGIMAQPEGTLMSISMNDDTRSTKSARNYFSSNVLIADAGFETVDLYELYNRQIRGRATFTSVGMHAILDKTIKKMQEKCGGVQVDQLTIQAALEAGKVSMVEWNPGNGRPRRVYHEIAPFLEEAVNEVFDDLCSQIGENIKDSISEYRYLVLTGGTFAPWEQAMKEYFGALCEIGGNGLTILMGNENCKDTTDLIYTNVRGYYLYAVSGLRRKERDAAKADGE
;
A
#
# COMPACT_ATOMS: atom_id res chain seq x y z
N GLN A 1 -0.10 -16.35 7.86
CA GLN A 1 0.87 -15.72 6.93
C GLN A 1 0.84 -14.21 7.12
N THR A 2 2.00 -13.58 7.22
CA THR A 2 2.20 -12.13 7.32
C THR A 2 3.38 -11.70 6.47
N GLY A 3 3.77 -10.42 6.51
CA GLY A 3 4.90 -9.90 5.77
C GLY A 3 5.69 -8.84 6.53
N LEU A 4 6.94 -8.67 6.11
CA LEU A 4 7.83 -7.61 6.56
C LEU A 4 8.45 -6.89 5.35
N PRO A 5 8.85 -5.63 5.50
CA PRO A 5 9.72 -4.98 4.53
C PRO A 5 10.97 -5.85 4.30
N PRO A 6 11.46 -5.97 3.07
CA PRO A 6 12.62 -6.84 2.75
C PRO A 6 13.86 -6.61 3.62
N ALA A 7 14.07 -5.37 4.07
CA ALA A 7 15.20 -5.03 4.94
C ALA A 7 15.17 -5.78 6.29
N TYR A 8 13.98 -6.12 6.78
CA TYR A 8 13.76 -6.72 8.10
C TYR A 8 13.62 -8.25 8.06
N LEU A 9 13.59 -8.87 6.87
CA LEU A 9 13.43 -10.32 6.75
C LEU A 9 14.62 -11.14 7.24
N LYS A 10 15.82 -10.58 7.19
CA LYS A 10 17.09 -11.29 7.53
C LYS A 10 17.60 -10.94 8.95
N GLY A 11 16.95 -10.03 9.63
CA GLY A 11 17.36 -9.54 10.93
C GLY A 11 16.62 -10.18 12.10
N THR A 12 16.75 -9.55 13.26
CA THR A 12 16.05 -9.89 14.51
C THR A 12 14.55 -9.68 14.40
N ASP A 13 14.11 -8.72 13.59
CA ASP A 13 12.70 -8.35 13.42
C ASP A 13 11.82 -9.54 13.01
N ARG A 14 12.32 -10.41 12.14
CA ARG A 14 11.61 -11.64 11.77
C ARG A 14 11.37 -12.54 12.98
N HIS A 15 12.39 -12.70 13.80
CA HIS A 15 12.31 -13.53 15.02
C HIS A 15 11.37 -12.89 16.05
N GLU A 16 11.49 -11.59 16.29
CA GLU A 16 10.64 -10.83 17.19
C GLU A 16 9.16 -10.90 16.77
N LEU A 17 8.87 -10.72 15.48
CA LEU A 17 7.51 -10.87 14.94
C LEU A 17 6.99 -12.31 15.13
N THR A 18 7.83 -13.32 14.88
CA THR A 18 7.46 -14.72 15.07
C THR A 18 7.13 -14.97 16.54
N GLN A 19 7.98 -14.51 17.47
CA GLN A 19 7.74 -14.64 18.92
C GLN A 19 6.47 -13.92 19.36
N ALA A 20 6.22 -12.71 18.86
CA ALA A 20 5.04 -11.92 19.18
C ALA A 20 3.73 -12.59 18.73
N LEU A 21 3.78 -13.39 17.67
CA LEU A 21 2.63 -14.12 17.12
C LEU A 21 2.48 -15.55 17.68
N THR A 22 3.53 -16.09 18.29
CA THR A 22 3.51 -17.44 18.89
C THR A 22 2.76 -17.41 20.21
N GLY A 23 1.87 -18.38 20.43
CA GLY A 23 1.14 -18.51 21.69
C GLY A 23 -0.34 -18.82 21.51
N HIS A 24 -1.06 -18.75 22.62
CA HIS A 24 -2.49 -18.96 22.67
C HIS A 24 -3.22 -17.63 22.47
N HIS A 25 -4.13 -17.60 21.49
CA HIS A 25 -4.90 -16.44 21.09
C HIS A 25 -6.39 -16.66 21.34
N LYS A 26 -6.99 -15.75 22.10
CA LYS A 26 -8.43 -15.75 22.35
C LYS A 26 -8.97 -14.34 22.16
N PHE A 27 -9.84 -14.17 21.18
CA PHE A 27 -10.44 -12.87 20.89
C PHE A 27 -11.78 -13.02 20.18
N THR A 28 -12.52 -11.93 20.15
CA THR A 28 -13.81 -11.85 19.44
C THR A 28 -13.77 -10.70 18.46
N LEU A 29 -14.11 -11.00 17.21
CA LEU A 29 -14.30 -9.99 16.18
C LEU A 29 -15.77 -9.66 16.02
N ARG A 30 -16.09 -8.37 15.88
CA ARG A 30 -17.43 -7.89 15.57
C ARG A 30 -17.42 -7.17 14.22
N PHE A 31 -18.28 -7.59 13.31
CA PHE A 31 -18.48 -6.99 11.99
C PHE A 31 -19.96 -6.63 11.83
N GLY A 32 -20.32 -5.38 12.01
CA GLY A 32 -21.72 -4.98 12.09
C GLY A 32 -22.45 -5.77 13.16
N ASP A 33 -23.50 -6.50 12.79
CA ASP A 33 -24.30 -7.34 13.69
C ASP A 33 -23.75 -8.76 13.90
N ARG A 34 -22.67 -9.12 13.20
CA ARG A 34 -22.03 -10.44 13.33
C ARG A 34 -20.90 -10.39 14.35
N THR A 35 -20.88 -11.43 15.20
CA THR A 35 -19.83 -11.61 16.21
C THR A 35 -19.26 -13.02 16.05
N GLN A 36 -17.92 -13.13 15.98
CA GLN A 36 -17.23 -14.40 15.88
C GLN A 36 -16.11 -14.46 16.89
N SER A 37 -16.08 -15.52 17.72
CA SER A 37 -15.03 -15.77 18.69
C SER A 37 -14.00 -16.75 18.12
N PHE A 38 -12.74 -16.49 18.44
CA PHE A 38 -11.59 -17.29 18.05
C PHE A 38 -10.84 -17.73 19.30
N ASP A 39 -10.42 -19.00 19.30
CA ASP A 39 -9.65 -19.61 20.38
C ASP A 39 -8.71 -20.65 19.73
N PHE A 40 -7.42 -20.32 19.61
CA PHE A 40 -6.45 -21.17 18.92
C PHE A 40 -5.03 -20.91 19.42
N THR A 41 -4.13 -21.85 19.14
CA THR A 41 -2.69 -21.71 19.44
C THR A 41 -1.89 -21.70 18.13
N LEU A 42 -0.93 -20.78 18.03
CA LEU A 42 0.07 -20.74 16.97
C LEU A 42 1.43 -21.20 17.52
N GLU A 43 2.05 -22.15 16.85
CA GLU A 43 3.45 -22.52 17.04
C GLU A 43 4.32 -21.78 16.00
N GLU A 44 5.62 -21.65 16.24
CA GLU A 44 6.54 -20.98 15.29
C GLU A 44 6.44 -21.54 13.86
N LYS A 45 6.25 -22.87 13.74
CA LYS A 45 6.09 -23.56 12.43
C LYS A 45 4.84 -23.16 11.65
N ASP A 46 3.84 -22.60 12.34
CA ASP A 46 2.57 -22.17 11.73
C ASP A 46 2.66 -20.74 11.18
N ILE A 47 3.74 -20.01 11.52
CA ILE A 47 3.93 -18.61 11.18
C ILE A 47 4.81 -18.49 9.94
N GLY A 48 4.21 -18.10 8.83
CA GLY A 48 4.92 -17.75 7.60
C GLY A 48 5.12 -16.24 7.49
N ILE A 49 6.33 -15.80 7.16
CA ILE A 49 6.66 -14.38 6.92
C ILE A 49 7.31 -14.26 5.55
N MET A 50 6.74 -13.39 4.70
CA MET A 50 7.27 -13.09 3.36
C MET A 50 7.62 -11.61 3.22
N ALA A 51 8.30 -11.24 2.14
CA ALA A 51 8.51 -9.83 1.82
C ALA A 51 7.20 -9.16 1.40
N GLN A 52 6.99 -7.89 1.80
CA GLN A 52 5.79 -7.13 1.42
C GLN A 52 5.52 -7.14 -0.08
N PRO A 53 6.49 -6.88 -0.98
CA PRO A 53 6.24 -6.92 -2.43
C PRO A 53 5.85 -8.30 -2.97
N GLU A 54 6.23 -9.39 -2.27
CA GLU A 54 5.74 -10.72 -2.62
C GLU A 54 4.24 -10.85 -2.37
N GLY A 55 3.73 -10.19 -1.31
CA GLY A 55 2.28 -10.08 -1.06
C GLY A 55 1.55 -9.39 -2.21
N THR A 56 2.05 -8.24 -2.65
CA THR A 56 1.53 -7.53 -3.83
C THR A 56 1.51 -8.44 -5.06
N LEU A 57 2.63 -9.14 -5.33
CA LEU A 57 2.75 -10.03 -6.49
C LEU A 57 1.75 -11.19 -6.41
N MET A 58 1.53 -11.76 -5.21
CA MET A 58 0.49 -12.78 -4.99
C MET A 58 -0.92 -12.21 -5.21
N SER A 59 -1.18 -10.99 -4.74
CA SER A 59 -2.48 -10.32 -4.91
C SER A 59 -2.87 -10.20 -6.38
N ILE A 60 -1.99 -9.67 -7.24
CA ILE A 60 -2.28 -9.53 -8.68
C ILE A 60 -2.27 -10.86 -9.45
N SER A 61 -1.64 -11.90 -8.90
CA SER A 61 -1.49 -13.20 -9.55
C SER A 61 -2.63 -14.18 -9.28
N MET A 62 -3.47 -13.91 -8.29
CA MET A 62 -4.56 -14.80 -7.86
C MET A 62 -5.90 -14.05 -7.79
N ASN A 63 -6.96 -14.77 -8.14
CA ASN A 63 -8.33 -14.31 -7.85
C ASN A 63 -8.75 -14.67 -6.41
N ASP A 64 -9.92 -14.21 -5.99
CA ASP A 64 -10.44 -14.45 -4.64
C ASP A 64 -10.75 -15.92 -4.35
N ASP A 65 -10.90 -16.76 -5.38
CA ASP A 65 -11.02 -18.21 -5.23
C ASP A 65 -9.66 -18.91 -5.04
N THR A 66 -8.58 -18.17 -4.86
CA THR A 66 -7.18 -18.64 -4.74
C THR A 66 -6.65 -19.37 -5.98
N ARG A 67 -7.25 -19.11 -7.14
CA ARG A 67 -6.79 -19.64 -8.43
C ARG A 67 -5.87 -18.63 -9.10
N SER A 68 -4.80 -19.13 -9.71
CA SER A 68 -3.92 -18.29 -10.53
C SER A 68 -4.70 -17.66 -11.69
N THR A 69 -4.48 -16.37 -11.90
CA THR A 69 -5.01 -15.65 -13.07
C THR A 69 -4.30 -16.09 -14.34
N LYS A 70 -4.87 -15.80 -15.50
CA LYS A 70 -4.21 -16.09 -16.79
C LYS A 70 -2.89 -15.33 -16.93
N SER A 71 -2.80 -14.14 -16.36
CA SER A 71 -1.63 -13.27 -16.41
C SER A 71 -0.54 -13.64 -15.39
N ALA A 72 -0.86 -14.46 -14.37
CA ALA A 72 0.06 -14.79 -13.29
C ALA A 72 1.43 -15.28 -13.78
N ARG A 73 1.45 -16.15 -14.81
CA ARG A 73 2.70 -16.66 -15.38
C ARG A 73 3.57 -15.53 -15.92
N ASN A 74 2.96 -14.54 -16.57
CA ASN A 74 3.68 -13.40 -17.14
C ASN A 74 4.30 -12.55 -16.04
N TYR A 75 3.55 -12.28 -14.94
CA TYR A 75 4.08 -11.51 -13.82
C TYR A 75 5.29 -12.19 -13.18
N PHE A 76 5.22 -13.53 -13.01
CA PHE A 76 6.31 -14.31 -12.43
C PHE A 76 7.51 -14.51 -13.34
N SER A 77 7.37 -14.41 -14.65
CA SER A 77 8.46 -14.57 -15.63
C SER A 77 9.03 -13.27 -16.16
N SER A 78 8.50 -12.15 -15.76
CA SER A 78 8.93 -10.82 -16.19
C SER A 78 9.62 -10.05 -15.06
N ASN A 79 10.28 -8.96 -15.42
CA ASN A 79 10.74 -7.98 -14.45
C ASN A 79 9.60 -7.06 -14.08
N VAL A 80 9.41 -6.89 -12.80
CA VAL A 80 8.29 -6.14 -12.21
C VAL A 80 8.83 -5.09 -11.26
N LEU A 81 8.37 -3.85 -11.43
CA LEU A 81 8.48 -2.80 -10.42
C LEU A 81 7.23 -2.83 -9.55
N ILE A 82 7.40 -2.72 -8.25
CA ILE A 82 6.29 -2.53 -7.30
C ILE A 82 6.56 -1.25 -6.54
N ALA A 83 5.66 -0.29 -6.66
CA ALA A 83 5.66 0.93 -5.86
C ALA A 83 4.60 0.80 -4.78
N ASP A 84 5.01 0.83 -3.52
CA ASP A 84 4.15 0.71 -2.34
C ASP A 84 4.12 2.05 -1.60
N ALA A 85 3.04 2.80 -1.77
CA ALA A 85 2.87 4.12 -1.16
C ALA A 85 2.12 4.00 0.17
N GLY A 86 2.90 4.04 1.24
CA GLY A 86 2.44 4.03 2.61
C GLY A 86 2.19 5.43 3.19
N PHE A 87 2.04 5.48 4.50
CA PHE A 87 1.86 6.73 5.23
C PHE A 87 3.14 7.57 5.26
N GLU A 88 4.27 6.96 5.64
CA GLU A 88 5.56 7.64 5.80
C GLU A 88 6.39 7.66 4.52
N THR A 89 6.37 6.56 3.77
CA THR A 89 7.29 6.32 2.66
C THR A 89 6.57 5.80 1.43
N VAL A 90 7.23 5.97 0.28
CA VAL A 90 6.96 5.16 -0.91
C VAL A 90 8.16 4.25 -1.13
N ASP A 91 7.94 2.95 -1.08
CA ASP A 91 8.94 1.95 -1.37
C ASP A 91 8.83 1.47 -2.82
N LEU A 92 9.94 1.52 -3.55
CA LEU A 92 10.05 0.97 -4.90
C LEU A 92 10.88 -0.32 -4.84
N TYR A 93 10.28 -1.43 -5.27
CA TYR A 93 10.92 -2.73 -5.31
C TYR A 93 11.12 -3.19 -6.75
N GLU A 94 12.33 -3.65 -7.04
CA GLU A 94 12.70 -4.24 -8.31
C GLU A 94 12.70 -5.76 -8.18
N LEU A 95 11.78 -6.43 -8.88
CA LEU A 95 11.68 -7.88 -8.90
C LEU A 95 12.18 -8.42 -10.25
N TYR A 96 13.13 -9.33 -10.18
CA TYR A 96 13.71 -10.03 -11.33
C TYR A 96 13.52 -11.53 -11.13
N ASN A 97 12.79 -12.18 -12.00
CA ASN A 97 12.51 -13.62 -11.87
C ASN A 97 12.04 -14.01 -10.44
N ARG A 98 11.11 -13.25 -9.85
CA ARG A 98 10.57 -13.42 -8.49
C ARG A 98 11.56 -13.10 -7.36
N GLN A 99 12.75 -12.61 -7.65
CA GLN A 99 13.71 -12.20 -6.63
C GLN A 99 13.77 -10.70 -6.54
N ILE A 100 13.82 -10.18 -5.34
CA ILE A 100 14.04 -8.77 -5.09
C ILE A 100 15.49 -8.46 -5.41
N ARG A 101 15.73 -7.67 -6.48
CA ARG A 101 17.06 -7.27 -6.95
C ARG A 101 17.47 -5.93 -6.37
N GLY A 102 16.53 -5.01 -6.28
CA GLY A 102 16.75 -3.65 -5.82
C GLY A 102 15.60 -3.13 -4.97
N ARG A 103 15.90 -2.09 -4.20
CA ARG A 103 14.93 -1.34 -3.42
C ARG A 103 15.39 0.10 -3.31
N ALA A 104 14.45 1.03 -3.52
CA ALA A 104 14.57 2.42 -3.12
C ALA A 104 13.43 2.77 -2.15
N THR A 105 13.69 3.69 -1.23
CA THR A 105 12.70 4.22 -0.29
C THR A 105 12.73 5.74 -0.38
N PHE A 106 11.57 6.32 -0.65
CA PHE A 106 11.38 7.76 -0.75
C PHE A 106 10.59 8.24 0.48
N THR A 107 11.21 9.09 1.30
CA THR A 107 10.68 9.46 2.63
C THR A 107 9.82 10.73 2.65
N SER A 108 9.84 11.51 1.56
CA SER A 108 9.17 12.82 1.52
C SER A 108 7.95 12.85 0.61
N VAL A 109 7.39 11.70 0.28
CA VAL A 109 6.35 11.55 -0.75
C VAL A 109 5.21 10.59 -0.35
N GLY A 110 5.13 10.20 0.92
CA GLY A 110 3.99 9.44 1.47
C GLY A 110 2.81 10.34 1.85
N MET A 111 1.76 9.75 2.42
CA MET A 111 0.58 10.49 2.91
C MET A 111 0.95 11.55 3.93
N HIS A 112 1.93 11.28 4.80
CA HIS A 112 2.49 12.23 5.76
C HIS A 112 2.92 13.53 5.08
N ALA A 113 3.65 13.46 3.95
CA ALA A 113 4.11 14.64 3.22
C ALA A 113 2.94 15.46 2.64
N ILE A 114 1.88 14.79 2.18
CA ILE A 114 0.66 15.46 1.72
C ILE A 114 0.01 16.24 2.85
N LEU A 115 -0.14 15.61 4.02
CA LEU A 115 -0.74 16.26 5.19
C LEU A 115 0.10 17.44 5.66
N ASP A 116 1.43 17.32 5.73
CA ASP A 116 2.33 18.41 6.12
C ASP A 116 2.26 19.60 5.16
N LYS A 117 2.30 19.33 3.85
CA LYS A 117 2.15 20.39 2.84
C LYS A 117 0.76 21.06 2.95
N THR A 118 -0.30 20.27 3.18
CA THR A 118 -1.66 20.79 3.39
C THR A 118 -1.71 21.74 4.59
N ILE A 119 -1.16 21.32 5.73
CA ILE A 119 -1.08 22.12 6.95
C ILE A 119 -0.34 23.44 6.69
N LYS A 120 0.84 23.35 6.06
CA LYS A 120 1.66 24.53 5.75
C LYS A 120 0.90 25.53 4.88
N LYS A 121 0.24 25.07 3.82
CA LYS A 121 -0.57 25.92 2.94
C LYS A 121 -1.73 26.58 3.69
N MET A 122 -2.42 25.83 4.57
CA MET A 122 -3.48 26.37 5.39
C MET A 122 -2.95 27.44 6.36
N GLN A 123 -1.82 27.20 7.03
CA GLN A 123 -1.20 28.15 7.93
C GLN A 123 -0.83 29.46 7.23
N GLU A 124 -0.26 29.39 6.03
CA GLU A 124 0.14 30.54 5.23
C GLU A 124 -1.08 31.38 4.78
N LYS A 125 -2.16 30.72 4.33
CA LYS A 125 -3.33 31.40 3.76
C LYS A 125 -4.39 31.78 4.80
N CYS A 126 -4.46 31.09 5.94
CA CYS A 126 -5.49 31.28 6.96
C CYS A 126 -4.99 32.00 8.22
N GLY A 127 -3.93 32.81 8.14
CA GLY A 127 -3.50 33.68 9.22
C GLY A 127 -2.70 33.02 10.34
N GLY A 128 -1.91 32.01 10.06
CA GLY A 128 -0.94 31.42 11.01
C GLY A 128 -1.57 30.48 12.03
N VAL A 129 -2.71 29.90 11.72
CA VAL A 129 -3.42 28.98 12.62
C VAL A 129 -2.64 27.68 12.76
N GLN A 130 -2.47 27.22 14.00
CA GLN A 130 -1.80 25.94 14.25
C GLN A 130 -2.79 24.79 14.14
N VAL A 131 -2.56 23.91 13.16
CA VAL A 131 -3.28 22.66 12.95
C VAL A 131 -2.24 21.55 12.89
N ASP A 132 -2.51 20.45 13.55
CA ASP A 132 -1.65 19.25 13.49
C ASP A 132 -2.19 18.22 12.48
N GLN A 133 -1.38 17.23 12.16
CA GLN A 133 -1.74 16.18 11.22
C GLN A 133 -2.95 15.37 11.64
N LEU A 134 -3.08 15.05 12.94
CA LEU A 134 -4.21 14.26 13.44
C LEU A 134 -5.53 15.03 13.26
N THR A 135 -5.50 16.33 13.48
CA THR A 135 -6.66 17.21 13.26
C THR A 135 -7.07 17.22 11.77
N ILE A 136 -6.11 17.37 10.84
CA ILE A 136 -6.39 17.31 9.40
C ILE A 136 -6.89 15.94 9.01
N GLN A 137 -6.23 14.87 9.44
CA GLN A 137 -6.62 13.51 9.14
C GLN A 137 -8.05 13.18 9.60
N ALA A 138 -8.39 13.58 10.82
CA ALA A 138 -9.75 13.41 11.35
C ALA A 138 -10.81 14.24 10.59
N ALA A 139 -10.38 15.36 10.00
CA ALA A 139 -11.27 16.26 9.27
C ALA A 139 -11.38 15.95 7.76
N LEU A 140 -10.61 14.99 7.23
CA LEU A 140 -10.65 14.63 5.80
C LEU A 140 -12.05 14.18 5.35
N GLU A 141 -12.72 13.35 6.13
CA GLU A 141 -14.08 12.87 5.81
C GLU A 141 -15.11 14.01 5.86
N ALA A 142 -14.95 14.95 6.81
CA ALA A 142 -15.83 16.10 6.95
C ALA A 142 -15.56 17.19 5.89
N GLY A 143 -14.41 17.16 5.23
CA GLY A 143 -13.95 18.15 4.25
C GLY A 143 -13.61 19.52 4.86
N LYS A 144 -13.72 19.68 6.18
CA LYS A 144 -13.56 20.95 6.89
C LYS A 144 -12.83 20.77 8.20
N VAL A 145 -11.95 21.73 8.51
CA VAL A 145 -11.29 21.84 9.81
C VAL A 145 -11.84 23.02 10.59
N SER A 146 -12.07 22.81 11.87
CA SER A 146 -12.51 23.86 12.81
C SER A 146 -11.30 24.47 13.48
N MET A 147 -11.16 25.78 13.38
CA MET A 147 -10.05 26.56 13.92
C MET A 147 -10.54 27.69 14.82
N VAL A 148 -9.71 28.13 15.76
CA VAL A 148 -10.01 29.29 16.58
C VAL A 148 -9.18 30.47 16.08
N GLU A 149 -9.86 31.50 15.59
CA GLU A 149 -9.26 32.74 15.15
C GLU A 149 -9.58 33.86 16.14
N TRP A 150 -8.67 34.83 16.27
CA TRP A 150 -8.91 36.05 17.03
C TRP A 150 -9.49 37.12 16.11
N ASN A 151 -10.67 37.63 16.48
CA ASN A 151 -11.29 38.68 15.71
C ASN A 151 -10.45 39.99 15.86
N PRO A 152 -9.88 40.51 14.76
CA PRO A 152 -9.01 41.69 14.83
C PRO A 152 -9.71 42.95 15.29
N GLY A 153 -11.05 43.01 15.18
CA GLY A 153 -11.82 44.21 15.56
C GLY A 153 -12.15 44.29 17.04
N ASN A 154 -12.22 43.19 17.79
CA ASN A 154 -12.64 43.19 19.20
C ASN A 154 -11.81 42.25 20.09
N GLY A 155 -10.77 41.61 19.56
CA GLY A 155 -9.90 40.72 20.31
C GLY A 155 -10.55 39.44 20.87
N ARG A 156 -11.77 39.09 20.43
CA ARG A 156 -12.48 37.89 20.92
C ARG A 156 -12.20 36.68 20.04
N PRO A 157 -12.00 35.49 20.64
CA PRO A 157 -11.87 34.27 19.87
C PRO A 157 -13.20 33.91 19.18
N ARG A 158 -13.11 33.45 17.93
CA ARG A 158 -14.25 32.91 17.18
C ARG A 158 -13.85 31.58 16.57
N ARG A 159 -14.78 30.67 16.47
CA ARG A 159 -14.59 29.42 15.72
C ARG A 159 -14.88 29.66 14.25
N VAL A 160 -13.92 29.29 13.39
CA VAL A 160 -14.04 29.41 11.93
C VAL A 160 -13.84 28.02 11.34
N TYR A 161 -14.53 27.73 10.27
CA TYR A 161 -14.39 26.48 9.52
C TYR A 161 -13.73 26.78 8.18
N HIS A 162 -12.66 26.05 7.88
CA HIS A 162 -11.95 26.15 6.61
C HIS A 162 -12.12 24.87 5.82
N GLU A 163 -12.43 24.99 4.52
CA GLU A 163 -12.44 23.89 3.58
C GLU A 163 -11.00 23.37 3.40
N ILE A 164 -10.81 22.05 3.44
CA ILE A 164 -9.49 21.42 3.30
C ILE A 164 -9.17 21.17 1.83
N ALA A 165 -10.18 20.87 1.01
CA ALA A 165 -10.01 20.38 -0.35
C ALA A 165 -9.05 21.22 -1.22
N PRO A 166 -9.11 22.57 -1.27
CA PRO A 166 -8.20 23.34 -2.13
C PRO A 166 -6.73 23.20 -1.74
N PHE A 167 -6.44 23.11 -0.44
CA PHE A 167 -5.08 22.97 0.08
C PHE A 167 -4.56 21.55 -0.10
N LEU A 168 -5.45 20.56 0.09
CA LEU A 168 -5.14 19.15 -0.09
C LEU A 168 -4.82 18.86 -1.57
N GLU A 169 -5.62 19.36 -2.49
CA GLU A 169 -5.41 19.17 -3.93
C GLU A 169 -4.06 19.75 -4.39
N GLU A 170 -3.73 20.97 -3.97
CA GLU A 170 -2.41 21.57 -4.25
C GLU A 170 -1.27 20.71 -3.67
N ALA A 171 -1.42 20.23 -2.42
CA ALA A 171 -0.41 19.40 -1.77
C ALA A 171 -0.24 18.04 -2.44
N VAL A 172 -1.34 17.40 -2.83
CA VAL A 172 -1.36 16.12 -3.57
C VAL A 172 -0.59 16.25 -4.87
N ASN A 173 -0.83 17.31 -5.66
CA ASN A 173 -0.15 17.51 -6.93
C ASN A 173 1.36 17.75 -6.76
N GLU A 174 1.77 18.56 -5.78
CA GLU A 174 3.18 18.79 -5.51
C GLU A 174 3.92 17.52 -5.06
N VAL A 175 3.30 16.72 -4.18
CA VAL A 175 3.89 15.46 -3.73
C VAL A 175 3.95 14.44 -4.86
N PHE A 176 2.94 14.43 -5.74
CA PHE A 176 2.91 13.59 -6.92
C PHE A 176 4.06 13.90 -7.89
N ASP A 177 4.31 15.18 -8.19
CA ASP A 177 5.39 15.62 -9.07
C ASP A 177 6.77 15.23 -8.48
N ASP A 178 6.95 15.44 -7.16
CA ASP A 178 8.16 15.03 -6.44
C ASP A 178 8.37 13.50 -6.52
N LEU A 179 7.31 12.71 -6.34
CA LEU A 179 7.34 11.25 -6.42
C LEU A 179 7.70 10.77 -7.82
N CYS A 180 7.05 11.30 -8.83
CA CYS A 180 7.31 10.93 -10.23
C CYS A 180 8.76 11.22 -10.62
N SER A 181 9.30 12.37 -10.20
CA SER A 181 10.69 12.73 -10.42
C SER A 181 11.65 11.73 -9.76
N GLN A 182 11.41 11.37 -8.49
CA GLN A 182 12.24 10.42 -7.75
C GLN A 182 12.19 9.00 -8.34
N ILE A 183 11.00 8.52 -8.71
CA ILE A 183 10.86 7.23 -9.40
C ILE A 183 11.61 7.29 -10.74
N GLY A 184 11.36 8.33 -11.55
CA GLY A 184 12.00 8.49 -12.85
C GLY A 184 13.52 8.52 -12.78
N GLU A 185 14.10 9.25 -11.83
CA GLU A 185 15.55 9.28 -11.62
C GLU A 185 16.11 7.92 -11.20
N ASN A 186 15.38 7.18 -10.38
CA ASN A 186 15.81 5.88 -9.87
C ASN A 186 15.85 4.80 -10.95
N ILE A 187 14.89 4.81 -11.87
CA ILE A 187 14.73 3.75 -12.89
C ILE A 187 15.14 4.16 -14.30
N LYS A 188 15.61 5.41 -14.53
CA LYS A 188 15.88 5.96 -15.87
C LYS A 188 16.75 5.09 -16.76
N ASP A 189 17.78 4.42 -16.16
CA ASP A 189 18.73 3.60 -16.90
C ASP A 189 18.24 2.15 -17.11
N SER A 190 17.20 1.73 -16.38
CA SER A 190 16.68 0.35 -16.37
C SER A 190 15.22 0.23 -16.77
N ILE A 191 14.52 1.34 -17.03
CA ILE A 191 13.08 1.35 -17.28
C ILE A 191 12.65 0.39 -18.42
N SER A 192 13.48 0.25 -19.45
CA SER A 192 13.22 -0.66 -20.60
C SER A 192 13.31 -2.15 -20.23
N GLU A 193 13.89 -2.47 -19.07
CA GLU A 193 13.99 -3.85 -18.59
C GLU A 193 12.69 -4.32 -17.92
N TYR A 194 11.81 -3.39 -17.50
CA TYR A 194 10.60 -3.72 -16.76
C TYR A 194 9.39 -3.83 -17.67
N ARG A 195 8.60 -4.87 -17.45
CA ARG A 195 7.34 -5.12 -18.16
C ARG A 195 6.13 -4.57 -17.42
N TYR A 196 6.20 -4.54 -16.09
CA TYR A 196 5.09 -4.15 -15.24
C TYR A 196 5.55 -3.16 -14.17
N LEU A 197 4.70 -2.14 -13.93
CA LEU A 197 4.74 -1.28 -12.75
C LEU A 197 3.45 -1.52 -11.96
N VAL A 198 3.56 -2.08 -10.77
CA VAL A 198 2.43 -2.35 -9.89
C VAL A 198 2.36 -1.28 -8.82
N LEU A 199 1.24 -0.60 -8.73
CA LEU A 199 0.97 0.43 -7.74
C LEU A 199 0.15 -0.16 -6.59
N THR A 200 0.63 0.00 -5.37
CA THR A 200 -0.02 -0.49 -4.15
C THR A 200 0.13 0.51 -3.00
N GLY A 201 -0.64 0.30 -1.93
CA GLY A 201 -0.69 1.23 -0.81
C GLY A 201 -1.76 2.31 -0.97
N GLY A 202 -2.34 2.74 0.15
CA GLY A 202 -3.51 3.62 0.16
C GLY A 202 -3.29 4.99 -0.49
N THR A 203 -2.05 5.49 -0.48
CA THR A 203 -1.71 6.80 -1.04
C THR A 203 -1.78 6.83 -2.58
N PHE A 204 -1.68 5.69 -3.28
CA PHE A 204 -1.81 5.67 -4.75
C PHE A 204 -3.23 5.78 -5.28
N ALA A 205 -4.25 5.53 -4.48
CA ALA A 205 -5.64 5.55 -4.96
C ALA A 205 -6.02 6.85 -5.71
N PRO A 206 -5.71 8.06 -5.22
CA PRO A 206 -5.99 9.30 -5.95
C PRO A 206 -5.08 9.54 -7.16
N TRP A 207 -3.94 8.85 -7.26
CA TRP A 207 -2.92 9.08 -8.29
C TRP A 207 -2.96 8.10 -9.46
N GLU A 208 -3.86 7.12 -9.44
CA GLU A 208 -3.92 6.07 -10.47
C GLU A 208 -3.90 6.63 -11.88
N GLN A 209 -4.78 7.59 -12.16
CA GLN A 209 -4.89 8.18 -13.51
C GLN A 209 -3.66 9.03 -13.84
N ALA A 210 -3.21 9.85 -12.90
CA ALA A 210 -2.03 10.70 -13.09
C ALA A 210 -0.74 9.87 -13.33
N MET A 211 -0.58 8.73 -12.64
CA MET A 211 0.53 7.80 -12.86
C MET A 211 0.48 7.18 -14.28
N LYS A 212 -0.72 6.80 -14.73
CA LYS A 212 -0.90 6.28 -16.10
C LYS A 212 -0.57 7.32 -17.16
N GLU A 213 -0.90 8.58 -16.92
CA GLU A 213 -0.57 9.69 -17.81
C GLU A 213 0.93 10.01 -17.79
N TYR A 214 1.54 10.08 -16.61
CA TYR A 214 2.97 10.36 -16.47
C TYR A 214 3.86 9.32 -17.16
N PHE A 215 3.56 8.05 -16.97
CA PHE A 215 4.30 6.95 -17.59
C PHE A 215 3.75 6.51 -18.94
N GLY A 216 2.69 7.17 -19.45
CA GLY A 216 1.99 6.79 -20.67
C GLY A 216 2.90 6.74 -21.91
N ALA A 217 3.80 7.70 -22.08
CA ALA A 217 4.77 7.69 -23.16
C ALA A 217 5.71 6.47 -23.14
N LEU A 218 5.97 5.89 -21.97
CA LEU A 218 6.76 4.68 -21.82
C LEU A 218 5.95 3.41 -22.12
N CYS A 219 4.62 3.50 -22.01
CA CYS A 219 3.71 2.40 -22.30
C CYS A 219 3.52 2.19 -23.82
N GLU A 220 3.72 3.23 -24.64
CA GLU A 220 3.45 3.23 -26.07
C GLU A 220 4.65 2.82 -26.94
N ILE A 221 5.87 2.79 -26.40
CA ILE A 221 7.09 2.52 -27.15
C ILE A 221 7.22 1.04 -27.49
N GLY A 222 6.79 0.68 -28.69
CA GLY A 222 7.25 -0.52 -29.41
C GLY A 222 6.67 -1.86 -28.99
N GLY A 223 5.44 -1.94 -28.47
CA GLY A 223 4.76 -3.21 -28.16
C GLY A 223 5.35 -3.99 -26.97
N ASN A 224 6.49 -3.56 -26.46
CA ASN A 224 7.14 -4.05 -25.24
C ASN A 224 7.08 -3.01 -24.10
N GLY A 225 6.16 -2.06 -24.18
CA GLY A 225 6.00 -0.98 -23.20
C GLY A 225 5.64 -1.46 -21.81
N LEU A 226 5.91 -0.57 -20.84
CA LEU A 226 5.56 -0.75 -19.43
C LEU A 226 4.03 -0.86 -19.27
N THR A 227 3.55 -1.88 -18.59
CA THR A 227 2.13 -2.03 -18.23
C THR A 227 1.94 -1.61 -16.77
N ILE A 228 1.08 -0.63 -16.53
CA ILE A 228 0.75 -0.17 -15.17
C ILE A 228 -0.44 -0.99 -14.66
N LEU A 229 -0.29 -1.55 -13.48
CA LEU A 229 -1.29 -2.38 -12.80
C LEU A 229 -1.58 -1.84 -11.40
N MET A 230 -2.83 -1.95 -10.97
CA MET A 230 -3.18 -1.69 -9.58
C MET A 230 -3.11 -2.99 -8.77
N GLY A 231 -2.60 -2.93 -7.54
CA GLY A 231 -2.43 -4.11 -6.69
C GLY A 231 -3.73 -4.87 -6.36
N ASN A 232 -4.89 -4.21 -6.55
CA ASN A 232 -6.23 -4.76 -6.32
C ASN A 232 -6.97 -5.16 -7.62
N GLU A 233 -6.32 -5.17 -8.78
CA GLU A 233 -6.97 -5.36 -10.09
C GLU A 233 -7.75 -6.69 -10.22
N ASN A 234 -7.35 -7.73 -9.51
CA ASN A 234 -7.99 -9.05 -9.57
C ASN A 234 -8.94 -9.33 -8.40
N CYS A 235 -9.38 -8.30 -7.69
CA CYS A 235 -10.38 -8.40 -6.64
C CYS A 235 -11.80 -8.36 -7.24
N LYS A 236 -12.71 -9.20 -6.75
CA LYS A 236 -14.13 -9.16 -7.16
C LYS A 236 -14.85 -7.93 -6.60
N ASP A 237 -14.53 -7.60 -5.37
CA ASP A 237 -15.02 -6.40 -4.70
C ASP A 237 -13.94 -5.32 -4.78
N THR A 238 -14.31 -4.06 -4.79
CA THR A 238 -13.40 -2.92 -4.70
C THR A 238 -12.68 -2.93 -3.36
N THR A 239 -11.65 -3.77 -3.27
CA THR A 239 -10.76 -3.78 -2.10
C THR A 239 -9.79 -2.64 -2.23
N ASP A 240 -9.71 -1.78 -1.21
CA ASP A 240 -8.79 -0.66 -1.20
C ASP A 240 -7.34 -1.12 -1.34
N LEU A 241 -6.53 -0.33 -2.04
CA LEU A 241 -5.11 -0.62 -2.28
C LEU A 241 -4.30 -0.83 -0.99
N ILE A 242 -4.73 -0.27 0.12
CA ILE A 242 -4.12 -0.47 1.44
C ILE A 242 -4.11 -1.94 1.87
N TYR A 243 -5.05 -2.75 1.37
CA TYR A 243 -5.16 -4.17 1.71
C TYR A 243 -4.43 -5.11 0.73
N THR A 244 -3.77 -4.59 -0.29
CA THR A 244 -3.14 -5.41 -1.34
C THR A 244 -2.18 -6.46 -0.76
N ASN A 245 -1.25 -6.04 0.10
CA ASN A 245 -0.26 -6.93 0.68
C ASN A 245 -0.90 -8.02 1.55
N VAL A 246 -1.82 -7.64 2.44
CA VAL A 246 -2.49 -8.60 3.34
C VAL A 246 -3.39 -9.56 2.56
N ARG A 247 -4.03 -9.10 1.49
CA ARG A 247 -4.77 -9.97 0.58
C ARG A 247 -3.85 -11.03 -0.04
N GLY A 248 -2.68 -10.61 -0.51
CA GLY A 248 -1.68 -11.53 -1.07
C GLY A 248 -1.20 -12.58 -0.06
N TYR A 249 -0.97 -12.19 1.19
CA TYR A 249 -0.62 -13.12 2.26
C TYR A 249 -1.72 -14.14 2.51
N TYR A 250 -2.97 -13.69 2.57
CA TYR A 250 -4.13 -14.57 2.72
C TYR A 250 -4.26 -15.56 1.57
N LEU A 251 -4.21 -15.09 0.33
CA LEU A 251 -4.34 -15.93 -0.86
C LEU A 251 -3.21 -16.98 -0.93
N TYR A 252 -1.98 -16.59 -0.60
CA TYR A 252 -0.84 -17.51 -0.55
C TYR A 252 -1.05 -18.59 0.51
N ALA A 253 -1.44 -18.23 1.73
CA ALA A 253 -1.69 -19.16 2.83
C ALA A 253 -2.78 -20.17 2.47
N VAL A 254 -3.94 -19.68 2.00
CA VAL A 254 -5.09 -20.55 1.64
C VAL A 254 -4.76 -21.47 0.47
N SER A 255 -4.04 -20.98 -0.55
CA SER A 255 -3.60 -21.83 -1.67
C SER A 255 -2.66 -22.94 -1.22
N GLY A 256 -1.77 -22.65 -0.26
CA GLY A 256 -0.86 -23.61 0.35
C GLY A 256 -1.60 -24.70 1.13
N LEU A 257 -2.60 -24.32 1.93
CA LEU A 257 -3.44 -25.27 2.68
C LEU A 257 -4.21 -26.20 1.73
N ARG A 258 -4.89 -25.64 0.74
CA ARG A 258 -5.62 -26.44 -0.28
C ARG A 258 -4.72 -27.38 -1.07
N ARG A 259 -3.44 -27.03 -1.28
CA ARG A 259 -2.48 -27.93 -1.89
C ARG A 259 -2.16 -29.10 -0.98
N LYS A 260 -1.86 -28.85 0.29
CA LYS A 260 -1.59 -29.90 1.29
C LYS A 260 -2.77 -30.88 1.43
N GLU A 261 -3.99 -30.39 1.48
CA GLU A 261 -5.21 -31.21 1.55
C GLU A 261 -5.36 -32.12 0.33
N ARG A 262 -5.09 -31.59 -0.87
CA ARG A 262 -5.13 -32.41 -2.11
C ARG A 262 -4.05 -33.47 -2.16
N ASP A 263 -2.85 -33.12 -1.68
CA ASP A 263 -1.73 -34.07 -1.67
C ASP A 263 -1.97 -35.19 -0.64
N ALA A 264 -2.55 -34.87 0.53
CA ALA A 264 -2.97 -35.85 1.53
C ALA A 264 -4.09 -36.78 0.98
N ALA A 265 -5.12 -36.23 0.35
CA ALA A 265 -6.21 -37.02 -0.22
C ALA A 265 -5.76 -37.98 -1.35
N LYS A 266 -4.68 -37.67 -2.04
CA LYS A 266 -4.07 -38.59 -3.04
C LYS A 266 -3.31 -39.72 -2.38
N ALA A 267 -2.61 -39.43 -1.27
CA ALA A 267 -1.85 -40.45 -0.54
C ALA A 267 -2.76 -41.44 0.19
N ASP A 268 -3.96 -41.03 0.62
CA ASP A 268 -4.94 -41.90 1.28
C ASP A 268 -5.76 -42.76 0.28
N GLY A 269 -5.69 -42.44 -1.01
CA GLY A 269 -6.42 -43.15 -2.10
C GLY A 269 -5.60 -44.14 -2.89
N GLU A 270 -4.29 -44.28 -2.60
CA GLU A 270 -3.39 -45.32 -3.08
C GLU A 270 -3.22 -46.44 -2.02
#